data_0a271990ef4349bff9b1024e5030569c
#
_entry.id   0a271990ef4349bff9b1024e5030569c
#
_cell.length_a   1.000
_cell.length_b   1.000
_cell.length_c   1.000
_cell.angle_alpha   90.00
_cell.angle_beta   90.00
_cell.angle_gamma   90.00
#
_symmetry.space_group_name_H-M   'P 1'
#
loop_
_entity.id
_entity.type
_entity.pdbx_description
1 polymer ?
#
loop_
_entity_poly.entity_id
_entity_poly.type
_entity_poly.pdbx_seq_one_letter_code
_entity_poly.pdbx_strand_id
1 'polypeptide(L)'
;MKQLADRRRRDGQALVEFALVFPVLILLLLGILDFGRAIYAYNTIADAARDGARVAAVNQIATSPAGDCTQTRPIEDPSNAHWSVKTCAATSATALGIQTGAVTVSYTAPPGTTLTCTPVNVGCIANVTVDYVFNPITPIIGNIVGTIGMSSTSKVPVERVFP
;
A
#
# COMPACT_ATOMS: atom_id res chain seq x y z
N MET A 1 -64.49 -5.32 11.27
CA MET A 1 -63.73 -5.57 9.99
C MET A 1 -62.87 -4.37 9.54
N LYS A 2 -63.28 -3.12 9.75
CA LYS A 2 -62.47 -1.92 9.36
C LYS A 2 -61.09 -1.84 10.05
N GLN A 3 -60.98 -2.20 11.32
CA GLN A 3 -59.70 -2.10 12.05
C GLN A 3 -58.62 -3.08 11.59
N LEU A 4 -59.00 -4.27 11.11
CA LEU A 4 -58.06 -5.25 10.56
C LEU A 4 -57.50 -4.85 9.19
N ALA A 5 -58.33 -4.18 8.38
CA ALA A 5 -57.90 -3.65 7.09
C ALA A 5 -56.93 -2.47 7.23
N ASP A 6 -57.11 -1.63 8.24
CA ASP A 6 -56.29 -0.45 8.52
C ASP A 6 -54.89 -0.87 9.05
N ARG A 7 -54.82 -1.91 9.90
CA ARG A 7 -53.49 -2.48 10.32
C ARG A 7 -52.71 -3.04 9.18
N ARG A 8 -53.31 -3.84 8.30
CA ARG A 8 -52.61 -4.39 7.12
C ARG A 8 -52.08 -3.30 6.17
N ARG A 9 -52.79 -2.20 6.08
CA ARG A 9 -52.38 -1.06 5.24
C ARG A 9 -51.16 -0.33 5.82
N ARG A 10 -51.06 -0.19 7.14
CA ARG A 10 -49.93 0.41 7.85
C ARG A 10 -48.69 -0.47 7.78
N ASP A 11 -48.85 -1.80 7.94
CA ASP A 11 -47.73 -2.75 7.83
C ASP A 11 -47.16 -2.75 6.42
N GLY A 12 -47.98 -2.65 5.38
CA GLY A 12 -47.51 -2.53 3.99
C GLY A 12 -46.77 -1.22 3.70
N GLN A 13 -47.20 -0.10 4.30
CA GLN A 13 -46.54 1.19 4.13
C GLN A 13 -45.17 1.20 4.79
N ALA A 14 -45.02 0.69 5.99
CA ALA A 14 -43.74 0.58 6.69
C ALA A 14 -42.72 -0.29 5.91
N LEU A 15 -43.21 -1.36 5.27
CA LEU A 15 -42.38 -2.25 4.46
C LEU A 15 -41.86 -1.56 3.20
N VAL A 16 -42.68 -0.74 2.53
CA VAL A 16 -42.29 0.05 1.38
C VAL A 16 -41.25 1.13 1.78
N GLU A 17 -41.47 1.80 2.90
CA GLU A 17 -40.56 2.81 3.43
C GLU A 17 -39.19 2.18 3.75
N PHE A 18 -39.18 1.05 4.45
CA PHE A 18 -37.97 0.29 4.72
C PHE A 18 -37.24 -0.15 3.41
N ALA A 19 -38.00 -0.69 2.46
CA ALA A 19 -37.42 -1.14 1.18
C ALA A 19 -36.76 0.00 0.37
N LEU A 20 -37.20 1.24 0.58
CA LEU A 20 -36.63 2.41 -0.08
C LEU A 20 -35.39 2.94 0.65
N VAL A 21 -35.39 2.92 1.99
CA VAL A 21 -34.26 3.39 2.81
C VAL A 21 -33.12 2.38 2.86
N PHE A 22 -33.44 1.08 2.89
CA PHE A 22 -32.47 0.00 3.05
C PHE A 22 -31.34 0.00 2.01
N PRO A 23 -31.58 0.14 0.69
CA PRO A 23 -30.51 0.21 -0.30
C PRO A 23 -29.56 1.38 -0.08
N VAL A 24 -30.09 2.54 0.32
CA VAL A 24 -29.26 3.73 0.61
C VAL A 24 -28.37 3.48 1.82
N LEU A 25 -28.92 2.86 2.88
CA LEU A 25 -28.15 2.49 4.06
C LEU A 25 -27.02 1.50 3.72
N ILE A 26 -27.31 0.48 2.92
CA ILE A 26 -26.29 -0.50 2.48
C ILE A 26 -25.20 0.18 1.66
N LEU A 27 -25.55 1.06 0.73
CA LEU A 27 -24.55 1.81 -0.06
C LEU A 27 -23.64 2.65 0.83
N LEU A 28 -24.20 3.31 1.85
CA LEU A 28 -23.43 4.09 2.80
C LEU A 28 -22.47 3.20 3.61
N LEU A 29 -22.94 2.07 4.10
CA LEU A 29 -22.10 1.11 4.84
C LEU A 29 -20.96 0.57 3.97
N LEU A 30 -21.24 0.18 2.73
CA LEU A 30 -20.21 -0.30 1.79
C LEU A 30 -19.19 0.81 1.47
N GLY A 31 -19.64 2.06 1.32
CA GLY A 31 -18.75 3.20 1.12
C GLY A 31 -17.79 3.42 2.29
N ILE A 32 -18.26 3.29 3.54
CA ILE A 32 -17.42 3.37 4.74
C ILE A 32 -16.40 2.24 4.77
N LEU A 33 -16.80 1.01 4.41
CA LEU A 33 -15.90 -0.14 4.34
C LEU A 33 -14.82 0.06 3.27
N ASP A 34 -15.16 0.53 2.08
CA ASP A 34 -14.17 0.81 1.02
C ASP A 34 -13.20 1.91 1.45
N PHE A 35 -13.68 2.95 2.12
CA PHE A 35 -12.82 3.99 2.66
C PHE A 35 -11.84 3.46 3.73
N GLY A 36 -12.33 2.63 4.65
CA GLY A 36 -11.46 1.99 5.66
C GLY A 36 -10.37 1.12 5.02
N ARG A 37 -10.72 0.34 3.99
CA ARG A 37 -9.75 -0.46 3.23
C ARG A 37 -8.74 0.39 2.47
N ALA A 38 -9.18 1.52 1.90
CA ALA A 38 -8.29 2.44 1.20
C ALA A 38 -7.25 3.06 2.15
N ILE A 39 -7.67 3.50 3.34
CA ILE A 39 -6.75 4.01 4.37
C ILE A 39 -5.78 2.93 4.83
N TYR A 40 -6.27 1.71 5.06
CA TYR A 40 -5.43 0.58 5.44
C TYR A 40 -4.36 0.32 4.36
N ALA A 41 -4.76 0.26 3.10
CA ALA A 41 -3.84 0.06 1.99
C ALA A 41 -2.78 1.17 1.92
N TYR A 42 -3.20 2.43 2.05
CA TYR A 42 -2.29 3.58 2.04
C TYR A 42 -1.25 3.51 3.17
N ASN A 43 -1.66 3.21 4.38
CA ASN A 43 -0.75 3.06 5.51
C ASN A 43 0.23 1.89 5.29
N THR A 44 -0.27 0.76 4.79
CA THR A 44 0.55 -0.44 4.54
C THR A 44 1.63 -0.16 3.49
N ILE A 45 1.33 0.51 2.37
CA ILE A 45 2.35 0.86 1.38
C ILE A 45 3.35 1.90 1.90
N ALA A 46 2.90 2.81 2.78
CA ALA A 46 3.79 3.78 3.41
C ALA A 46 4.79 3.11 4.36
N ASP A 47 4.34 2.15 5.14
CA ASP A 47 5.21 1.38 6.04
C ASP A 47 6.16 0.48 5.23
N ALA A 48 5.67 -0.18 4.18
CA ALA A 48 6.50 -0.97 3.27
C ALA A 48 7.63 -0.14 2.61
N ALA A 49 7.32 1.07 2.17
CA ALA A 49 8.33 1.97 1.61
C ALA A 49 9.38 2.36 2.65
N ARG A 50 9.00 2.57 3.91
CA ARG A 50 9.94 2.88 5.02
C ARG A 50 10.82 1.68 5.36
N ASP A 51 10.25 0.47 5.41
CA ASP A 51 11.02 -0.74 5.69
C ASP A 51 12.04 -1.03 4.60
N GLY A 52 11.64 -0.91 3.33
CA GLY A 52 12.57 -0.98 2.21
C GLY A 52 13.67 0.08 2.29
N ALA A 53 13.32 1.32 2.66
CA ALA A 53 14.28 2.41 2.79
C ALA A 53 15.32 2.17 3.92
N ARG A 54 14.91 1.54 5.03
CA ARG A 54 15.86 1.16 6.11
C ARG A 54 16.93 0.18 5.60
N VAL A 55 16.53 -0.81 4.81
CA VAL A 55 17.47 -1.75 4.19
C VAL A 55 18.38 -1.04 3.20
N ALA A 56 17.84 -0.12 2.40
CA ALA A 56 18.60 0.68 1.46
C ALA A 56 19.61 1.60 2.13
N ALA A 57 19.30 2.16 3.31
CA ALA A 57 20.19 3.05 4.05
C ALA A 57 21.50 2.38 4.48
N VAL A 58 21.44 1.11 4.84
CA VAL A 58 22.59 0.32 5.28
C VAL A 58 23.17 -0.56 4.18
N ASN A 59 22.60 -0.50 2.98
CA ASN A 59 23.04 -1.25 1.79
C ASN A 59 23.32 -2.73 2.10
N GLN A 60 22.33 -3.41 2.68
CA GLN A 60 22.42 -4.81 3.10
C GLN A 60 21.39 -5.69 2.38
N ILE A 61 21.69 -6.98 2.28
CA ILE A 61 20.75 -7.98 1.73
C ILE A 61 20.02 -8.69 2.88
N ALA A 62 18.73 -8.97 2.68
CA ALA A 62 18.01 -9.85 3.58
C ALA A 62 18.59 -11.27 3.52
N THR A 63 18.79 -11.91 4.66
CA THR A 63 19.39 -13.24 4.76
C THR A 63 18.49 -14.37 4.30
N SER A 64 17.17 -14.12 4.23
CA SER A 64 16.18 -15.12 3.85
C SER A 64 15.39 -14.68 2.63
N PRO A 65 15.28 -15.52 1.60
CA PRO A 65 14.36 -15.26 0.50
C PRO A 65 12.88 -15.31 0.94
N ALA A 66 12.61 -15.85 2.14
CA ALA A 66 11.26 -15.95 2.72
C ALA A 66 10.80 -14.71 3.49
N GLY A 67 11.56 -13.61 3.46
CA GLY A 67 11.03 -12.33 3.90
C GLY A 67 11.31 -11.91 5.34
N ASP A 68 12.28 -12.50 6.01
CA ASP A 68 12.76 -11.97 7.28
C ASP A 68 13.73 -10.80 7.06
N CYS A 69 13.17 -9.59 6.96
CA CYS A 69 13.93 -8.35 6.79
C CYS A 69 14.59 -7.84 8.09
N THR A 70 14.48 -8.58 9.18
CA THR A 70 15.13 -8.25 10.45
C THR A 70 16.60 -8.67 10.48
N GLN A 71 16.95 -9.71 9.70
CA GLN A 71 18.32 -10.19 9.56
C GLN A 71 18.88 -9.78 8.19
N THR A 72 19.71 -8.77 8.20
CA THR A 72 20.41 -8.28 7.01
C THR A 72 21.89 -8.57 7.10
N ARG A 73 22.54 -8.82 5.97
CA ARG A 73 23.98 -8.97 5.85
C ARG A 73 24.53 -8.09 4.74
N PRO A 74 25.83 -7.82 4.75
CA PRO A 74 26.47 -7.03 3.70
C PRO A 74 26.16 -7.58 2.30
N ILE A 75 26.04 -6.69 1.34
CA ILE A 75 25.84 -7.03 -0.07
C ILE A 75 27.19 -7.47 -0.63
N GLU A 76 27.30 -8.75 -1.01
CA GLU A 76 28.49 -9.27 -1.70
C GLU A 76 28.52 -8.86 -3.18
N ASP A 77 27.32 -8.65 -3.75
CA ASP A 77 27.15 -8.19 -5.13
C ASP A 77 26.29 -6.91 -5.16
N PRO A 78 26.88 -5.75 -5.51
CA PRO A 78 26.14 -4.49 -5.61
C PRO A 78 24.97 -4.52 -6.59
N SER A 79 25.00 -5.41 -7.60
CA SER A 79 23.91 -5.56 -8.57
C SER A 79 22.65 -6.13 -7.94
N ASN A 80 22.75 -6.84 -6.81
CA ASN A 80 21.65 -7.43 -6.07
C ASN A 80 21.07 -6.53 -4.96
N ALA A 81 21.67 -5.36 -4.69
CA ALA A 81 21.21 -4.43 -3.65
C ALA A 81 19.72 -4.07 -3.78
N HIS A 82 19.28 -3.77 -4.99
CA HIS A 82 17.89 -3.43 -5.27
C HIS A 82 16.92 -4.57 -5.01
N TRP A 83 17.35 -5.81 -5.22
CA TRP A 83 16.51 -6.99 -5.03
C TRP A 83 16.13 -7.17 -3.56
N SER A 84 17.10 -7.03 -2.64
CA SER A 84 16.85 -7.16 -1.20
C SER A 84 15.92 -6.08 -0.66
N VAL A 85 16.12 -4.84 -1.09
CA VAL A 85 15.25 -3.71 -0.73
C VAL A 85 13.81 -3.96 -1.22
N LYS A 86 13.66 -4.41 -2.47
CA LYS A 86 12.36 -4.75 -3.05
C LYS A 86 11.67 -5.89 -2.31
N THR A 87 12.42 -6.94 -1.96
CA THR A 87 11.90 -8.08 -1.21
C THR A 87 11.39 -7.65 0.16
N CYS A 88 12.17 -6.85 0.89
CA CYS A 88 11.76 -6.36 2.21
C CYS A 88 10.51 -5.49 2.14
N ALA A 89 10.47 -4.54 1.22
CA ALA A 89 9.28 -3.70 1.04
C ALA A 89 8.03 -4.53 0.67
N ALA A 90 8.18 -5.49 -0.26
CA ALA A 90 7.06 -6.36 -0.66
C ALA A 90 6.57 -7.24 0.49
N THR A 91 7.48 -7.77 1.32
CA THR A 91 7.14 -8.60 2.48
C THR A 91 6.35 -7.84 3.53
N SER A 92 6.73 -6.59 3.82
CA SER A 92 5.99 -5.72 4.76
C SER A 92 4.57 -5.42 4.28
N ALA A 93 4.30 -5.54 2.98
CA ALA A 93 2.99 -5.32 2.37
C ALA A 93 2.32 -6.61 1.85
N THR A 94 2.69 -7.78 2.37
CA THR A 94 2.14 -9.09 1.95
C THR A 94 0.62 -9.15 2.08
N ALA A 95 0.04 -8.49 3.08
CA ALA A 95 -1.41 -8.43 3.29
C ALA A 95 -2.17 -7.80 2.11
N LEU A 96 -1.51 -6.97 1.30
CA LEU A 96 -2.06 -6.38 0.07
C LEU A 96 -1.70 -7.18 -1.19
N GLY A 97 -0.93 -8.26 -1.08
CA GLY A 97 -0.44 -9.05 -2.21
C GLY A 97 0.58 -8.31 -3.08
N ILE A 98 1.30 -7.34 -2.51
CA ILE A 98 2.30 -6.56 -3.24
C ILE A 98 3.49 -7.45 -3.60
N GLN A 99 3.85 -7.44 -4.88
CA GLN A 99 4.98 -8.16 -5.44
C GLN A 99 6.20 -7.24 -5.57
N THR A 100 7.39 -7.83 -5.66
CA THR A 100 8.65 -7.07 -5.85
C THR A 100 8.66 -6.19 -7.11
N GLY A 101 7.85 -6.54 -8.13
CA GLY A 101 7.67 -5.72 -9.34
C GLY A 101 6.96 -4.40 -9.11
N ALA A 102 6.16 -4.28 -8.04
CA ALA A 102 5.47 -3.05 -7.64
C ALA A 102 6.38 -2.12 -6.78
N VAL A 103 7.61 -2.55 -6.49
CA VAL A 103 8.57 -1.78 -5.72
C VAL A 103 9.66 -1.25 -6.64
N THR A 104 9.81 0.07 -6.70
CA THR A 104 10.87 0.75 -7.44
C THR A 104 11.91 1.29 -6.48
N VAL A 105 13.18 0.99 -6.75
CA VAL A 105 14.32 1.47 -5.95
C VAL A 105 15.25 2.25 -6.85
N SER A 106 15.61 3.47 -6.44
CA SER A 106 16.58 4.30 -7.14
C SER A 106 17.48 5.04 -6.15
N TYR A 107 18.71 5.32 -6.55
CA TYR A 107 19.66 6.09 -5.76
C TYR A 107 19.99 7.38 -6.51
N THR A 108 19.90 8.50 -5.84
CA THR A 108 20.15 9.83 -6.42
C THR A 108 21.15 10.61 -5.60
N ALA A 109 21.93 11.45 -6.25
CA ALA A 109 22.81 12.37 -5.54
C ALA A 109 22.00 13.44 -4.79
N PRO A 110 22.47 13.90 -3.62
CA PRO A 110 21.91 15.05 -2.96
C PRO A 110 22.01 16.31 -3.83
N PRO A 111 21.04 17.22 -3.75
CA PRO A 111 21.08 18.47 -4.50
C PRO A 111 22.37 19.27 -4.22
N GLY A 112 22.99 19.78 -5.27
CA GLY A 112 24.22 20.61 -5.16
C GLY A 112 25.50 19.84 -4.94
N THR A 113 25.51 18.51 -5.07
CA THR A 113 26.72 17.67 -4.99
C THR A 113 27.07 17.07 -6.35
N THR A 114 28.38 16.80 -6.56
CA THR A 114 28.90 16.04 -7.72
C THR A 114 29.01 14.55 -7.45
N LEU A 115 28.36 14.06 -6.39
CA LEU A 115 28.41 12.66 -5.98
C LEU A 115 27.80 11.76 -7.06
N THR A 116 28.50 10.68 -7.41
CA THR A 116 27.96 9.64 -8.30
C THR A 116 27.34 8.53 -7.46
N CYS A 117 26.12 8.10 -7.83
CA CYS A 117 25.38 7.06 -7.11
C CYS A 117 25.26 5.76 -7.91
N THR A 118 26.14 5.57 -8.90
CA THR A 118 26.33 4.35 -9.67
C THR A 118 27.82 4.08 -9.80
N PRO A 119 28.44 3.21 -8.98
CA PRO A 119 27.82 2.42 -7.90
C PRO A 119 27.31 3.25 -6.72
N VAL A 120 26.50 2.62 -5.84
CA VAL A 120 25.95 3.29 -4.67
C VAL A 120 27.07 3.68 -3.72
N ASN A 121 27.09 4.94 -3.28
CA ASN A 121 28.07 5.49 -2.36
C ASN A 121 27.40 6.06 -1.11
N VAL A 122 28.15 6.16 -0.01
CA VAL A 122 27.70 6.85 1.21
C VAL A 122 27.34 8.29 0.88
N GLY A 123 26.21 8.75 1.39
CA GLY A 123 25.66 10.06 1.10
C GLY A 123 24.70 10.12 -0.09
N CYS A 124 24.57 9.06 -0.89
CA CYS A 124 23.48 8.94 -1.86
C CYS A 124 22.13 8.88 -1.16
N ILE A 125 21.09 9.35 -1.81
CA ILE A 125 19.71 9.26 -1.33
C ILE A 125 19.06 8.04 -1.97
N ALA A 126 18.71 7.05 -1.16
CA ALA A 126 17.88 5.92 -1.57
C ALA A 126 16.43 6.37 -1.62
N ASN A 127 15.78 6.17 -2.75
CA ASN A 127 14.35 6.41 -2.94
C ASN A 127 13.67 5.05 -3.16
N VAL A 128 12.79 4.67 -2.25
CA VAL A 128 12.01 3.43 -2.34
C VAL A 128 10.56 3.81 -2.52
N THR A 129 9.98 3.44 -3.66
CA THR A 129 8.58 3.69 -4.01
C THR A 129 7.84 2.38 -4.09
N VAL A 130 6.68 2.32 -3.44
CA VAL A 130 5.76 1.17 -3.49
C VAL A 130 4.47 1.63 -4.13
N ASP A 131 4.09 0.96 -5.21
CA ASP A 131 2.88 1.23 -5.97
C ASP A 131 1.83 0.15 -5.69
N TYR A 132 0.58 0.57 -5.58
CA TYR A 132 -0.57 -0.31 -5.36
C TYR A 132 -1.80 0.18 -6.10
N VAL A 133 -2.56 -0.75 -6.67
CA VAL A 133 -3.84 -0.44 -7.34
C VAL A 133 -4.98 -0.90 -6.45
N PHE A 134 -5.70 0.06 -5.87
CA PHE A 134 -6.88 -0.20 -5.05
C PHE A 134 -8.12 -0.38 -5.93
N ASN A 135 -8.85 -1.47 -5.68
CA ASN A 135 -10.13 -1.76 -6.33
C ASN A 135 -11.27 -1.67 -5.31
N PRO A 136 -12.19 -0.69 -5.45
CA PRO A 136 -13.38 -0.60 -4.61
C PRO A 136 -14.28 -1.83 -4.78
N ILE A 137 -14.88 -2.32 -3.69
CA ILE A 137 -15.84 -3.42 -3.72
C ILE A 137 -17.24 -2.89 -4.08
N THR A 138 -17.54 -1.64 -3.72
CA THR A 138 -18.84 -1.03 -3.99
C THR A 138 -19.03 -0.87 -5.50
N PRO A 139 -20.01 -1.55 -6.13
CA PRO A 139 -20.15 -1.58 -7.60
C PRO A 139 -20.44 -0.19 -8.17
N ILE A 140 -21.11 0.68 -7.43
CA ILE A 140 -21.39 2.05 -7.86
C ILE A 140 -20.09 2.87 -7.88
N ILE A 141 -19.27 2.80 -6.83
CA ILE A 141 -18.00 3.53 -6.74
C ILE A 141 -17.03 2.96 -7.77
N GLY A 142 -16.91 1.64 -7.90
CA GLY A 142 -16.03 0.99 -8.86
C GLY A 142 -16.37 1.33 -10.31
N ASN A 143 -17.64 1.50 -10.66
CA ASN A 143 -18.05 1.88 -12.02
C ASN A 143 -17.86 3.37 -12.34
N ILE A 144 -17.93 4.25 -11.32
CA ILE A 144 -17.80 5.72 -11.50
C ILE A 144 -16.34 6.15 -11.39
N VAL A 145 -15.62 5.65 -10.38
CA VAL A 145 -14.23 6.09 -10.06
C VAL A 145 -13.20 5.16 -10.71
N GLY A 146 -13.57 3.88 -10.93
CA GLY A 146 -12.64 2.87 -11.43
C GLY A 146 -11.60 2.46 -10.38
N THR A 147 -10.43 2.05 -10.86
CA THR A 147 -9.30 1.68 -10.01
C THR A 147 -8.53 2.92 -9.54
N ILE A 148 -8.10 2.95 -8.28
CA ILE A 148 -7.35 4.06 -7.70
C ILE A 148 -5.89 3.65 -7.55
N GLY A 149 -4.99 4.29 -8.30
CA GLY A 149 -3.55 4.13 -8.13
C GLY A 149 -3.09 4.84 -6.85
N MET A 150 -2.41 4.11 -5.98
CA MET A 150 -1.78 4.64 -4.77
C MET A 150 -0.29 4.42 -4.85
N SER A 151 0.50 5.40 -4.43
CA SER A 151 1.96 5.33 -4.41
C SER A 151 2.50 5.95 -3.14
N SER A 152 3.52 5.34 -2.56
CA SER A 152 4.22 5.90 -1.41
C SER A 152 5.73 5.80 -1.62
N THR A 153 6.43 6.90 -1.36
CA THR A 153 7.88 6.99 -1.52
C THR A 153 8.54 7.37 -0.21
N SER A 154 9.52 6.57 0.21
CA SER A 154 10.40 6.88 1.34
C SER A 154 11.80 7.21 0.82
N LYS A 155 12.40 8.27 1.37
CA LYS A 155 13.74 8.75 1.01
C LYS A 155 14.63 8.75 2.24
N VAL A 156 15.81 8.14 2.10
CA VAL A 156 16.76 8.03 3.21
C VAL A 156 18.19 8.13 2.68
N PRO A 157 19.11 8.81 3.37
CA PRO A 157 20.51 8.80 2.99
C PRO A 157 21.12 7.42 3.22
N VAL A 158 22.00 7.01 2.32
CA VAL A 158 22.83 5.81 2.47
C VAL A 158 23.93 6.12 3.46
N GLU A 159 23.92 5.46 4.60
CA GLU A 159 24.86 5.69 5.70
C GLU A 159 26.06 4.76 5.64
N ARG A 160 25.89 3.59 5.02
CA ARG A 160 26.92 2.57 4.98
C ARG A 160 26.89 1.83 3.64
N VAL A 161 28.04 1.62 3.05
CA VAL A 161 28.24 0.77 1.87
C VAL A 161 29.26 -0.29 2.27
N PHE A 162 28.92 -1.53 2.07
CA PHE A 162 29.85 -2.65 2.23
C PHE A 162 30.59 -2.87 0.91
N PRO A 163 31.92 -3.04 0.95
CA PRO A 163 32.71 -3.31 -0.24
C PRO A 163 32.42 -4.67 -0.85
#